data_bf6c7b0476d3990d5b7267e2d5109400
#
_entry.id   bf6c7b0476d3990d5b7267e2d5109400
#
_cell.length_a   1.000
_cell.length_b   1.000
_cell.length_c   1.000
_cell.angle_alpha   90.00
_cell.angle_beta   90.00
_cell.angle_gamma   90.00
#
_symmetry.space_group_name_H-M   'P 1'
#
loop_
_entity.id
_entity.type
_entity.pdbx_description
1 polymer ?
#
loop_
_entity_poly.entity_id
_entity_poly.type
_entity_poly.pdbx_seq_one_letter_code
_entity_poly.pdbx_strand_id
1 'polypeptide(L)'
;MDSIKKQTLFATLGYASSVAILLSFLYWFLKNEGFSEFNYVVASFLVLFLAGGWGYIIASHLLAPKAEQDANLSQLSSEIVHELNIPLSTIKANVTLLSKKSTDEKSLKRLKRIEDSSLRLERLYKELLYSINKEIHPVQREIFSIKELIDERVESFKLFNRNSFMVDIANINLEADKIGFEKMIDNILMNAMKYSSKNSSIVLTFLDNILSIEDRGVGMDETELLKIYERYYQVDKSKDGKGIGLALVKSYCDEEMINIEIKSVKDRGTIISLNLSNIKI
;
A
#
# COMPACT_ATOMS: atom_id res chain seq x y z
N MET A 1 -9.24 -11.30 -19.41
CA MET A 1 -10.50 -10.72 -18.88
C MET A 1 -11.77 -11.46 -19.34
N ASP A 2 -11.79 -12.04 -20.54
CA ASP A 2 -12.98 -12.77 -21.03
C ASP A 2 -13.25 -14.15 -20.39
N SER A 3 -12.23 -14.89 -20.00
CA SER A 3 -12.38 -16.23 -19.40
C SER A 3 -13.07 -16.19 -18.03
N ILE A 4 -12.66 -15.27 -17.15
CA ILE A 4 -13.23 -15.13 -15.79
C ILE A 4 -14.70 -14.66 -15.87
N LYS A 5 -15.01 -13.70 -16.75
CA LYS A 5 -16.39 -13.26 -16.98
C LYS A 5 -17.30 -14.38 -17.50
N LYS A 6 -16.79 -15.25 -18.36
CA LYS A 6 -17.52 -16.42 -18.82
C LYS A 6 -17.76 -17.42 -17.68
N GLN A 7 -16.73 -17.71 -16.87
CA GLN A 7 -16.88 -18.63 -15.74
C GLN A 7 -17.87 -18.12 -14.69
N THR A 8 -17.80 -16.83 -14.33
CA THR A 8 -18.80 -16.24 -13.40
C THR A 8 -20.19 -16.23 -13.98
N LEU A 9 -20.35 -15.96 -15.28
CA LEU A 9 -21.65 -16.02 -15.94
C LEU A 9 -22.24 -17.45 -15.93
N PHE A 10 -21.43 -18.47 -16.23
CA PHE A 10 -21.85 -19.88 -16.17
C PHE A 10 -22.22 -20.31 -14.74
N ALA A 11 -21.43 -19.90 -13.74
CA ALA A 11 -21.73 -20.19 -12.34
C ALA A 11 -23.04 -19.52 -11.88
N THR A 12 -23.27 -18.26 -12.27
CA THR A 12 -24.51 -17.53 -11.94
C THR A 12 -25.73 -18.13 -12.63
N LEU A 13 -25.61 -18.52 -13.89
CA LEU A 13 -26.69 -19.21 -14.63
C LEU A 13 -26.98 -20.60 -14.04
N GLY A 14 -25.94 -21.35 -13.68
CA GLY A 14 -26.08 -22.65 -13.01
C GLY A 14 -26.75 -22.52 -11.64
N TYR A 15 -26.38 -21.51 -10.85
CA TYR A 15 -27.04 -21.20 -9.58
C TYR A 15 -28.54 -20.83 -9.81
N ALA A 16 -28.81 -19.88 -10.69
CA ALA A 16 -30.18 -19.44 -10.97
C ALA A 16 -31.07 -20.59 -11.46
N SER A 17 -30.55 -21.45 -12.33
CA SER A 17 -31.29 -22.63 -12.81
C SER A 17 -31.54 -23.65 -11.70
N SER A 18 -30.58 -23.92 -10.83
CA SER A 18 -30.76 -24.84 -9.70
C SER A 18 -31.78 -24.33 -8.68
N VAL A 19 -31.79 -23.02 -8.42
CA VAL A 19 -32.80 -22.38 -7.56
C VAL A 19 -34.18 -22.44 -8.19
N ALA A 20 -34.32 -22.20 -9.51
CA ALA A 20 -35.58 -22.29 -10.21
C ALA A 20 -36.14 -23.72 -10.20
N ILE A 21 -35.31 -24.73 -10.41
CA ILE A 21 -35.67 -26.15 -10.32
C ILE A 21 -36.14 -26.49 -8.89
N LEU A 22 -35.39 -26.04 -7.87
CA LEU A 22 -35.77 -26.28 -6.47
C LEU A 22 -37.13 -25.65 -6.13
N LEU A 23 -37.35 -24.39 -6.50
CA LEU A 23 -38.61 -23.69 -6.25
C LEU A 23 -39.78 -24.37 -6.96
N SER A 24 -39.58 -24.84 -8.19
CA SER A 24 -40.56 -25.58 -8.94
C SER A 24 -40.89 -26.92 -8.27
N PHE A 25 -39.85 -27.63 -7.78
CA PHE A 25 -40.03 -28.88 -7.05
C PHE A 25 -40.77 -28.65 -5.72
N LEU A 26 -40.39 -27.64 -4.96
CA LEU A 26 -41.02 -27.28 -3.70
C LEU A 26 -42.50 -26.92 -3.89
N TYR A 27 -42.80 -26.11 -4.92
CA TYR A 27 -44.18 -25.78 -5.27
C TYR A 27 -45.00 -27.04 -5.58
N TRP A 28 -44.47 -27.94 -6.46
CA TRP A 28 -45.10 -29.19 -6.81
C TRP A 28 -45.29 -30.11 -5.60
N PHE A 29 -44.25 -30.26 -4.74
CA PHE A 29 -44.28 -31.08 -3.55
C PHE A 29 -45.35 -30.61 -2.56
N LEU A 30 -45.34 -29.32 -2.20
CA LEU A 30 -46.31 -28.74 -1.29
C LEU A 30 -47.76 -28.76 -1.84
N LYS A 31 -47.90 -28.66 -3.13
CA LYS A 31 -49.23 -28.73 -3.78
C LYS A 31 -49.81 -30.14 -3.77
N ASN A 32 -48.99 -31.17 -3.95
CA ASN A 32 -49.45 -32.57 -4.01
C ASN A 32 -49.62 -33.21 -2.63
N GLU A 33 -48.67 -32.98 -1.73
CA GLU A 33 -48.62 -33.61 -0.40
C GLU A 33 -49.36 -32.80 0.68
N GLY A 34 -49.72 -31.56 0.37
CA GLY A 34 -50.33 -30.62 1.30
C GLY A 34 -49.34 -29.94 2.24
N PHE A 35 -49.80 -28.86 2.86
CA PHE A 35 -49.00 -28.11 3.82
C PHE A 35 -49.12 -28.74 5.20
N SER A 36 -48.07 -29.48 5.61
CA SER A 36 -47.94 -30.03 6.97
C SER A 36 -46.59 -29.56 7.56
N GLU A 37 -46.48 -29.55 8.92
CA GLU A 37 -45.23 -29.20 9.61
C GLU A 37 -44.04 -30.07 9.13
N PHE A 38 -44.32 -31.37 8.95
CA PHE A 38 -43.33 -32.32 8.47
C PHE A 38 -42.82 -31.97 7.05
N ASN A 39 -43.75 -31.69 6.11
CA ASN A 39 -43.39 -31.31 4.73
C ASN A 39 -42.59 -29.99 4.67
N TYR A 40 -42.93 -29.05 5.57
CA TYR A 40 -42.15 -27.79 5.70
C TYR A 40 -40.72 -28.05 6.17
N VAL A 41 -40.53 -28.91 7.18
CA VAL A 41 -39.20 -29.27 7.68
C VAL A 41 -38.38 -29.95 6.57
N VAL A 42 -38.94 -30.91 5.84
CA VAL A 42 -38.26 -31.59 4.71
C VAL A 42 -37.85 -30.57 3.64
N ALA A 43 -38.76 -29.68 3.26
CA ALA A 43 -38.47 -28.61 2.29
C ALA A 43 -37.34 -27.69 2.75
N SER A 44 -37.35 -27.32 4.04
CA SER A 44 -36.29 -26.47 4.61
C SER A 44 -34.91 -27.15 4.59
N PHE A 45 -34.85 -28.44 4.90
CA PHE A 45 -33.59 -29.20 4.80
C PHE A 45 -33.06 -29.28 3.37
N LEU A 46 -33.91 -29.44 2.37
CA LEU A 46 -33.52 -29.46 0.95
C LEU A 46 -32.93 -28.09 0.52
N VAL A 47 -33.54 -26.99 0.94
CA VAL A 47 -33.04 -25.64 0.65
C VAL A 47 -31.67 -25.43 1.32
N LEU A 48 -31.53 -25.79 2.60
CA LEU A 48 -30.27 -25.66 3.33
C LEU A 48 -29.15 -26.53 2.71
N PHE A 49 -29.48 -27.75 2.31
CA PHE A 49 -28.50 -28.63 1.65
C PHE A 49 -27.98 -28.06 0.34
N LEU A 50 -28.87 -27.53 -0.52
CA LEU A 50 -28.48 -26.89 -1.76
C LEU A 50 -27.71 -25.59 -1.54
N ALA A 51 -28.15 -24.75 -0.60
CA ALA A 51 -27.43 -23.53 -0.23
C ALA A 51 -26.01 -23.84 0.29
N GLY A 52 -25.87 -24.85 1.14
CA GLY A 52 -24.58 -25.33 1.64
C GLY A 52 -23.68 -25.88 0.54
N GLY A 53 -24.24 -26.68 -0.38
CA GLY A 53 -23.52 -27.21 -1.55
C GLY A 53 -22.98 -26.10 -2.46
N TRP A 54 -23.81 -25.10 -2.79
CA TRP A 54 -23.36 -23.94 -3.56
C TRP A 54 -22.35 -23.08 -2.80
N GLY A 55 -22.56 -22.87 -1.50
CA GLY A 55 -21.61 -22.17 -0.63
C GLY A 55 -20.23 -22.85 -0.65
N TYR A 56 -20.19 -24.18 -0.56
CA TYR A 56 -18.96 -24.96 -0.66
C TYR A 56 -18.28 -24.84 -2.04
N ILE A 57 -19.06 -24.94 -3.14
CA ILE A 57 -18.53 -24.81 -4.50
C ILE A 57 -17.94 -23.40 -4.71
N ILE A 58 -18.64 -22.35 -4.28
CA ILE A 58 -18.15 -20.97 -4.37
C ILE A 58 -16.88 -20.79 -3.56
N ALA A 59 -16.85 -21.27 -2.32
CA ALA A 59 -15.69 -21.16 -1.45
C ALA A 59 -14.48 -21.93 -2.02
N SER A 60 -14.67 -23.17 -2.45
CA SER A 60 -13.58 -24.04 -2.89
C SER A 60 -13.05 -23.72 -4.29
N HIS A 61 -13.90 -23.28 -5.20
CA HIS A 61 -13.48 -23.08 -6.60
C HIS A 61 -13.28 -21.61 -7.00
N LEU A 62 -13.87 -20.66 -6.28
CA LEU A 62 -13.73 -19.24 -6.60
C LEU A 62 -12.90 -18.47 -5.59
N LEU A 63 -13.05 -18.73 -4.29
CA LEU A 63 -12.36 -17.96 -3.24
C LEU A 63 -11.01 -18.58 -2.83
N ALA A 64 -10.96 -19.90 -2.60
CA ALA A 64 -9.74 -20.56 -2.15
C ALA A 64 -8.57 -20.46 -3.15
N PRO A 65 -8.75 -20.67 -4.48
CA PRO A 65 -7.64 -20.55 -5.42
C PRO A 65 -7.09 -19.12 -5.51
N LYS A 66 -7.95 -18.11 -5.34
CA LYS A 66 -7.51 -16.71 -5.36
C LYS A 66 -6.65 -16.40 -4.13
N ALA A 67 -7.07 -16.81 -2.94
CA ALA A 67 -6.31 -16.62 -1.71
C ALA A 67 -4.95 -17.32 -1.75
N GLU A 68 -4.88 -18.52 -2.34
CA GLU A 68 -3.64 -19.26 -2.53
C GLU A 68 -2.71 -18.56 -3.55
N GLN A 69 -3.26 -18.05 -4.66
CA GLN A 69 -2.50 -17.27 -5.64
C GLN A 69 -1.93 -15.99 -5.03
N ASP A 70 -2.73 -15.26 -4.25
CA ASP A 70 -2.30 -14.03 -3.58
C ASP A 70 -1.20 -14.33 -2.55
N ALA A 71 -1.31 -15.41 -1.77
CA ALA A 71 -0.27 -15.84 -0.84
C ALA A 71 1.03 -16.24 -1.55
N ASN A 72 0.94 -17.01 -2.63
CA ASN A 72 2.10 -17.43 -3.44
C ASN A 72 2.79 -16.23 -4.08
N LEU A 73 2.05 -15.27 -4.63
CA LEU A 73 2.61 -14.03 -5.18
C LEU A 73 3.30 -13.19 -4.11
N SER A 74 2.73 -13.09 -2.90
CA SER A 74 3.35 -12.39 -1.78
C SER A 74 4.67 -13.03 -1.36
N GLN A 75 4.70 -14.35 -1.24
CA GLN A 75 5.91 -15.10 -0.91
C GLN A 75 6.98 -14.93 -1.99
N LEU A 76 6.65 -15.14 -3.26
CA LEU A 76 7.56 -14.95 -4.40
C LEU A 76 8.10 -13.52 -4.45
N SER A 77 7.26 -12.53 -4.15
CA SER A 77 7.66 -11.13 -4.07
C SER A 77 8.74 -10.90 -3.02
N SER A 78 8.57 -11.49 -1.83
CA SER A 78 9.55 -11.41 -0.73
C SER A 78 10.87 -12.12 -1.06
N GLU A 79 10.81 -13.31 -1.64
CA GLU A 79 11.98 -14.09 -2.07
C GLU A 79 12.78 -13.34 -3.14
N ILE A 80 12.12 -12.80 -4.17
CA ILE A 80 12.76 -12.01 -5.23
C ILE A 80 13.49 -10.79 -4.64
N VAL A 81 12.89 -10.11 -3.65
CA VAL A 81 13.57 -8.98 -2.96
C VAL A 81 14.88 -9.43 -2.35
N HIS A 82 14.83 -10.52 -1.60
CA HIS A 82 16.00 -11.01 -0.88
C HIS A 82 17.09 -11.50 -1.85
N GLU A 83 16.70 -12.27 -2.85
CA GLU A 83 17.64 -12.84 -3.81
C GLU A 83 18.26 -11.82 -4.77
N LEU A 84 17.55 -10.75 -5.13
CA LEU A 84 18.11 -9.68 -5.97
C LEU A 84 18.95 -8.67 -5.18
N ASN A 85 18.67 -8.44 -3.91
CA ASN A 85 19.46 -7.52 -3.09
C ASN A 85 20.92 -8.00 -2.93
N ILE A 86 21.15 -9.31 -2.83
CA ILE A 86 22.49 -9.89 -2.65
C ILE A 86 23.40 -9.60 -3.86
N PRO A 87 23.08 -9.99 -5.12
CA PRO A 87 23.93 -9.74 -6.27
C PRO A 87 24.06 -8.22 -6.55
N LEU A 88 23.02 -7.43 -6.37
CA LEU A 88 23.09 -5.99 -6.57
C LEU A 88 24.03 -5.31 -5.56
N SER A 89 23.99 -5.72 -4.30
CA SER A 89 24.92 -5.23 -3.27
C SER A 89 26.36 -5.62 -3.59
N THR A 90 26.58 -6.84 -4.07
CA THR A 90 27.88 -7.34 -4.48
C THR A 90 28.43 -6.54 -5.67
N ILE A 91 27.61 -6.30 -6.70
CA ILE A 91 27.98 -5.46 -7.86
C ILE A 91 28.37 -4.07 -7.38
N LYS A 92 27.53 -3.43 -6.56
CA LYS A 92 27.77 -2.08 -6.04
C LYS A 92 29.08 -1.98 -5.22
N ALA A 93 29.32 -2.94 -4.34
CA ALA A 93 30.55 -3.01 -3.55
C ALA A 93 31.81 -3.13 -4.45
N ASN A 94 31.78 -4.05 -5.43
CA ASN A 94 32.90 -4.25 -6.36
C ASN A 94 33.14 -3.02 -7.25
N VAL A 95 32.08 -2.40 -7.78
CA VAL A 95 32.20 -1.17 -8.58
C VAL A 95 32.81 -0.06 -7.74
N THR A 96 32.38 0.11 -6.49
CA THR A 96 32.94 1.12 -5.58
C THR A 96 34.42 0.88 -5.29
N LEU A 97 34.82 -0.38 -5.03
CA LEU A 97 36.23 -0.74 -4.78
C LEU A 97 37.13 -0.53 -6.00
N LEU A 98 36.64 -0.91 -7.20
CA LEU A 98 37.37 -0.74 -8.46
C LEU A 98 37.47 0.73 -8.85
N SER A 99 36.42 1.54 -8.61
CA SER A 99 36.45 2.97 -8.90
C SER A 99 37.48 3.72 -8.06
N LYS A 100 37.67 3.31 -6.79
CA LYS A 100 38.70 3.90 -5.91
C LYS A 100 40.12 3.56 -6.34
N LYS A 101 40.32 2.44 -7.04
CA LYS A 101 41.65 1.96 -7.47
C LYS A 101 41.99 2.34 -8.91
N SER A 102 41.01 2.68 -9.71
CA SER A 102 41.19 3.00 -11.13
C SER A 102 41.53 4.48 -11.33
N THR A 103 42.61 4.74 -12.06
CA THR A 103 43.01 6.09 -12.51
C THR A 103 42.70 6.33 -13.99
N ASP A 104 42.31 5.27 -14.72
CA ASP A 104 42.02 5.34 -16.14
C ASP A 104 40.59 5.84 -16.39
N GLU A 105 40.45 6.93 -17.13
CA GLU A 105 39.17 7.57 -17.43
C GLU A 105 38.19 6.65 -18.16
N LYS A 106 38.67 5.80 -19.08
CA LYS A 106 37.82 4.84 -19.78
C LYS A 106 37.24 3.77 -18.86
N SER A 107 38.04 3.30 -17.93
CA SER A 107 37.64 2.32 -16.91
C SER A 107 36.63 2.93 -15.94
N LEU A 108 36.86 4.15 -15.46
CA LEU A 108 35.91 4.88 -14.62
C LEU A 108 34.56 5.07 -15.31
N LYS A 109 34.58 5.42 -16.60
CA LYS A 109 33.36 5.58 -17.41
C LYS A 109 32.57 4.27 -17.59
N ARG A 110 33.29 3.13 -17.70
CA ARG A 110 32.68 1.79 -17.74
C ARG A 110 32.10 1.40 -16.38
N LEU A 111 32.82 1.63 -15.29
CA LEU A 111 32.35 1.35 -13.94
C LEU A 111 31.09 2.15 -13.61
N LYS A 112 31.06 3.43 -13.99
CA LYS A 112 29.88 4.26 -13.83
C LYS A 112 28.66 3.73 -14.59
N ARG A 113 28.84 3.21 -15.81
CA ARG A 113 27.75 2.58 -16.57
C ARG A 113 27.21 1.32 -15.89
N ILE A 114 28.09 0.53 -15.26
CA ILE A 114 27.69 -0.65 -14.51
C ILE A 114 26.88 -0.24 -13.28
N GLU A 115 27.35 0.78 -12.55
CA GLU A 115 26.63 1.35 -11.39
C GLU A 115 25.24 1.85 -11.78
N ASP A 116 25.16 2.68 -12.84
CA ASP A 116 23.89 3.24 -13.33
C ASP A 116 22.92 2.13 -13.79
N SER A 117 23.45 1.08 -14.44
CA SER A 117 22.63 -0.08 -14.86
C SER A 117 22.15 -0.91 -13.68
N SER A 118 22.98 -1.10 -12.66
CA SER A 118 22.61 -1.80 -11.42
C SER A 118 21.54 -1.03 -10.65
N LEU A 119 21.69 0.29 -10.53
CA LEU A 119 20.69 1.16 -9.94
C LEU A 119 19.36 1.14 -10.71
N ARG A 120 19.43 1.12 -12.05
CA ARG A 120 18.23 1.01 -12.89
C ARG A 120 17.52 -0.33 -12.69
N LEU A 121 18.25 -1.43 -12.59
CA LEU A 121 17.69 -2.74 -12.33
C LEU A 121 17.04 -2.78 -10.93
N GLU A 122 17.70 -2.24 -9.91
CA GLU A 122 17.13 -2.10 -8.56
C GLU A 122 15.81 -1.31 -8.57
N ARG A 123 15.69 -0.29 -9.40
CA ARG A 123 14.46 0.48 -9.55
C ARG A 123 13.34 -0.36 -10.15
N LEU A 124 13.62 -0.99 -11.29
CA LEU A 124 12.61 -1.78 -12.04
C LEU A 124 12.02 -2.89 -11.19
N TYR A 125 12.84 -3.64 -10.46
CA TYR A 125 12.30 -4.72 -9.64
C TYR A 125 11.47 -4.20 -8.46
N LYS A 126 11.84 -3.05 -7.85
CA LYS A 126 11.05 -2.42 -6.78
C LYS A 126 9.69 -1.90 -7.29
N GLU A 127 9.65 -1.35 -8.49
CA GLU A 127 8.39 -0.97 -9.14
C GLU A 127 7.50 -2.18 -9.40
N LEU A 128 8.10 -3.28 -9.88
CA LEU A 128 7.39 -4.54 -10.09
C LEU A 128 6.79 -5.07 -8.78
N LEU A 129 7.59 -5.09 -7.71
CA LEU A 129 7.15 -5.53 -6.38
C LEU A 129 6.03 -4.67 -5.81
N TYR A 130 6.15 -3.36 -5.96
CA TYR A 130 5.08 -2.44 -5.56
C TYR A 130 3.78 -2.72 -6.30
N SER A 131 3.87 -2.94 -7.63
CA SER A 131 2.70 -3.27 -8.46
C SER A 131 2.07 -4.61 -8.07
N ILE A 132 2.89 -5.63 -7.80
CA ILE A 132 2.44 -6.95 -7.34
C ILE A 132 1.76 -6.84 -5.98
N ASN A 133 2.39 -6.19 -5.00
CA ASN A 133 1.83 -6.03 -3.65
C ASN A 133 0.51 -5.26 -3.66
N LYS A 134 0.37 -4.27 -4.54
CA LYS A 134 -0.87 -3.51 -4.70
C LYS A 134 -2.01 -4.37 -5.26
N GLU A 135 -1.70 -5.34 -6.12
CA GLU A 135 -2.70 -6.23 -6.73
C GLU A 135 -3.14 -7.37 -5.79
N ILE A 136 -2.22 -7.80 -4.90
CA ILE A 136 -2.44 -8.90 -3.95
C ILE A 136 -3.23 -8.45 -2.72
N HIS A 137 -2.98 -7.23 -2.22
CA HIS A 137 -3.64 -6.70 -1.03
C HIS A 137 -4.77 -5.75 -1.46
N PRO A 138 -6.01 -6.25 -1.61
CA PRO A 138 -7.13 -5.35 -1.77
C PRO A 138 -7.17 -4.40 -0.57
N VAL A 139 -7.23 -3.11 -0.86
CA VAL A 139 -7.33 -2.06 0.14
C VAL A 139 -8.50 -2.38 1.08
N GLN A 140 -8.21 -2.75 2.31
CA GLN A 140 -9.22 -2.92 3.36
C GLN A 140 -9.36 -1.59 4.09
N ARG A 141 -10.46 -0.90 3.83
CA ARG A 141 -10.80 0.31 4.58
C ARG A 141 -11.31 -0.08 5.95
N GLU A 142 -10.76 0.55 6.99
CA GLU A 142 -11.17 0.35 8.38
C GLU A 142 -11.29 1.69 9.11
N ILE A 143 -12.05 1.71 10.19
CA ILE A 143 -12.23 2.89 11.03
C ILE A 143 -11.14 2.88 12.09
N PHE A 144 -10.36 3.96 12.17
CA PHE A 144 -9.29 4.11 13.16
C PHE A 144 -9.17 5.57 13.66
N SER A 145 -8.63 5.73 14.88
CA SER A 145 -8.31 7.03 15.44
C SER A 145 -7.01 7.57 14.87
N ILE A 146 -7.05 8.76 14.27
CA ILE A 146 -5.84 9.43 13.77
C ILE A 146 -4.87 9.74 14.92
N LYS A 147 -5.38 10.14 16.08
CA LYS A 147 -4.56 10.47 17.23
C LYS A 147 -3.77 9.26 17.72
N GLU A 148 -4.44 8.12 17.91
CA GLU A 148 -3.78 6.89 18.37
C GLU A 148 -2.71 6.44 17.38
N LEU A 149 -3.03 6.45 16.08
CA LEU A 149 -2.09 6.07 15.03
C LEU A 149 -0.87 6.98 15.02
N ILE A 150 -1.06 8.31 15.03
CA ILE A 150 0.07 9.25 15.02
C ILE A 150 0.91 9.12 16.29
N ASP A 151 0.29 9.00 17.46
CA ASP A 151 1.01 8.81 18.73
C ASP A 151 1.89 7.54 18.68
N GLU A 152 1.36 6.42 18.17
CA GLU A 152 2.10 5.17 18.00
C GLU A 152 3.30 5.33 17.03
N ARG A 153 3.08 5.97 15.88
CA ARG A 153 4.16 6.21 14.91
C ARG A 153 5.23 7.10 15.51
N VAL A 154 4.85 8.21 16.15
CA VAL A 154 5.80 9.15 16.79
C VAL A 154 6.62 8.45 17.87
N GLU A 155 6.01 7.62 18.73
CA GLU A 155 6.77 6.84 19.71
C GLU A 155 7.83 5.93 19.05
N SER A 156 7.46 5.28 17.93
CA SER A 156 8.42 4.47 17.18
C SER A 156 9.58 5.30 16.61
N PHE A 157 9.31 6.53 16.17
CA PHE A 157 10.33 7.43 15.62
C PHE A 157 11.19 8.10 16.72
N LYS A 158 10.68 8.27 17.94
CA LYS A 158 11.49 8.76 19.08
C LYS A 158 12.66 7.83 19.43
N LEU A 159 12.54 6.53 19.13
CA LEU A 159 13.63 5.56 19.36
C LEU A 159 14.91 5.88 18.57
N PHE A 160 14.83 6.64 17.48
CA PHE A 160 16.00 7.07 16.72
C PHE A 160 16.82 8.16 17.44
N ASN A 161 16.32 8.78 18.51
CA ASN A 161 17.00 9.82 19.31
C ASN A 161 17.62 10.94 18.46
N ARG A 162 16.93 11.36 17.39
CA ARG A 162 17.44 12.36 16.46
C ARG A 162 16.74 13.72 16.56
N ASN A 163 15.40 13.70 16.59
CA ASN A 163 14.53 14.87 16.59
C ASN A 163 13.51 14.76 17.73
N SER A 164 13.06 15.90 18.24
CA SER A 164 11.89 15.95 19.11
C SER A 164 10.60 16.06 18.30
N PHE A 165 9.49 15.60 18.86
CA PHE A 165 8.18 15.66 18.22
C PHE A 165 7.21 16.46 19.10
N MET A 166 6.48 17.39 18.50
CA MET A 166 5.37 18.11 19.11
C MET A 166 4.10 17.70 18.40
N VAL A 167 3.15 17.09 19.13
CA VAL A 167 1.91 16.55 18.57
C VAL A 167 0.73 17.28 19.20
N ASP A 168 -0.04 17.97 18.36
CA ASP A 168 -1.30 18.62 18.71
C ASP A 168 -2.40 18.17 17.74
N ILE A 169 -2.98 17.00 18.04
CA ILE A 169 -3.95 16.32 17.20
C ILE A 169 -5.19 15.99 18.01
N ALA A 170 -6.34 16.44 17.52
CA ALA A 170 -7.64 16.09 18.06
C ALA A 170 -7.95 14.59 17.81
N ASN A 171 -8.70 13.99 18.74
CA ASN A 171 -9.15 12.61 18.57
C ASN A 171 -10.34 12.57 17.60
N ILE A 172 -10.09 12.18 16.36
CA ILE A 172 -11.10 11.96 15.32
C ILE A 172 -10.89 10.60 14.67
N ASN A 173 -11.97 10.05 14.11
CA ASN A 173 -11.93 8.80 13.38
C ASN A 173 -11.84 9.06 11.87
N LEU A 174 -11.07 8.21 11.21
CA LEU A 174 -10.93 8.16 9.75
C LEU A 174 -11.39 6.78 9.26
N GLU A 175 -11.93 6.73 8.03
CA GLU A 175 -12.22 5.48 7.31
C GLU A 175 -11.35 5.42 6.07
N ALA A 176 -10.29 4.62 6.10
CA ALA A 176 -9.32 4.49 5.01
C ALA A 176 -8.52 3.17 5.12
N ASP A 177 -7.63 2.91 4.16
CA ASP A 177 -6.57 1.90 4.32
C ASP A 177 -5.60 2.34 5.44
N LYS A 178 -5.78 1.78 6.64
CA LYS A 178 -4.95 2.09 7.80
C LYS A 178 -3.47 1.78 7.57
N ILE A 179 -3.17 0.62 6.97
CA ILE A 179 -1.78 0.21 6.71
C ILE A 179 -1.12 1.16 5.70
N GLY A 180 -1.84 1.55 4.66
CA GLY A 180 -1.38 2.55 3.70
C GLY A 180 -1.17 3.91 4.35
N PHE A 181 -2.09 4.33 5.24
CA PHE A 181 -2.00 5.58 6.00
C PHE A 181 -0.77 5.58 6.92
N GLU A 182 -0.52 4.51 7.67
CA GLU A 182 0.68 4.34 8.49
C GLU A 182 1.96 4.50 7.67
N LYS A 183 2.05 3.81 6.52
CA LYS A 183 3.20 3.91 5.61
C LYS A 183 3.38 5.30 5.04
N MET A 184 2.29 6.00 4.73
CA MET A 184 2.31 7.39 4.27
C MET A 184 2.92 8.29 5.35
N ILE A 185 2.44 8.20 6.58
CA ILE A 185 2.97 8.97 7.73
C ILE A 185 4.44 8.63 7.98
N ASP A 186 4.83 7.36 7.97
CA ASP A 186 6.22 6.94 8.13
C ASP A 186 7.15 7.56 7.08
N ASN A 187 6.72 7.61 5.82
CA ASN A 187 7.49 8.24 4.76
C ASN A 187 7.66 9.75 4.99
N ILE A 188 6.62 10.43 5.46
CA ILE A 188 6.68 11.88 5.75
C ILE A 188 7.59 12.13 6.95
N LEU A 189 7.43 11.40 8.06
CA LEU A 189 8.24 11.55 9.26
C LEU A 189 9.71 11.21 9.00
N MET A 190 10.00 10.16 8.24
CA MET A 190 11.36 9.80 7.84
C MET A 190 12.02 10.90 7.02
N ASN A 191 11.29 11.52 6.08
CA ASN A 191 11.79 12.65 5.32
C ASN A 191 12.03 13.87 6.21
N ALA A 192 11.09 14.22 7.07
CA ALA A 192 11.23 15.31 8.03
C ALA A 192 12.48 15.13 8.89
N MET A 193 12.72 13.94 9.45
CA MET A 193 13.92 13.62 10.22
C MET A 193 15.20 13.67 9.39
N LYS A 194 15.17 13.13 8.19
CA LYS A 194 16.34 13.03 7.30
C LYS A 194 16.86 14.40 6.90
N TYR A 195 15.95 15.32 6.59
CA TYR A 195 16.30 16.63 6.03
C TYR A 195 16.39 17.74 7.08
N SER A 196 15.88 17.52 8.28
CA SER A 196 16.04 18.43 9.42
C SER A 196 17.42 18.35 10.07
N SER A 197 17.77 19.41 10.79
CA SER A 197 18.91 19.41 11.69
C SER A 197 18.68 18.47 12.89
N LYS A 198 19.74 17.86 13.42
CA LYS A 198 19.64 17.11 14.67
C LYS A 198 19.12 18.01 15.79
N ASN A 199 18.28 17.48 16.66
CA ASN A 199 17.65 18.18 17.80
C ASN A 199 16.63 19.27 17.41
N SER A 200 16.32 19.49 16.10
CA SER A 200 15.18 20.31 15.73
C SER A 200 13.86 19.57 16.03
N SER A 201 12.79 20.32 16.29
CA SER A 201 11.46 19.76 16.50
C SER A 201 10.74 19.54 15.17
N ILE A 202 10.02 18.40 15.07
CA ILE A 202 9.03 18.12 14.04
C ILE A 202 7.68 18.33 14.68
N VAL A 203 6.83 19.15 14.05
CA VAL A 203 5.54 19.55 14.61
C VAL A 203 4.41 18.91 13.78
N LEU A 204 3.50 18.22 14.47
CA LEU A 204 2.32 17.63 13.87
C LEU A 204 1.08 18.31 14.46
N THR A 205 0.25 18.90 13.61
CA THR A 205 -0.97 19.56 14.02
C THR A 205 -2.16 19.10 13.18
N PHE A 206 -3.34 19.09 13.80
CA PHE A 206 -4.59 18.82 13.09
C PHE A 206 -5.60 19.93 13.36
N LEU A 207 -5.90 20.70 12.33
CA LEU A 207 -6.84 21.80 12.39
C LEU A 207 -7.67 21.84 11.09
N ASP A 208 -8.97 22.09 11.19
CA ASP A 208 -9.89 22.25 10.04
C ASP A 208 -9.82 21.09 9.03
N ASN A 209 -9.72 19.85 9.53
CA ASN A 209 -9.55 18.61 8.75
C ASN A 209 -8.22 18.50 7.99
N ILE A 210 -7.26 19.35 8.31
CA ILE A 210 -5.93 19.34 7.71
C ILE A 210 -4.92 18.82 8.74
N LEU A 211 -4.28 17.70 8.42
CA LEU A 211 -3.10 17.21 9.14
C LEU A 211 -1.88 17.88 8.53
N SER A 212 -1.17 18.66 9.32
CA SER A 212 0.08 19.34 8.91
C SER A 212 1.27 18.75 9.64
N ILE A 213 2.33 18.44 8.90
CA ILE A 213 3.61 17.96 9.42
C ILE A 213 4.68 18.95 8.96
N GLU A 214 5.28 19.66 9.94
CA GLU A 214 6.27 20.69 9.71
C GLU A 214 7.64 20.24 10.21
N ASP A 215 8.64 20.41 9.37
CA ASP A 215 10.05 20.25 9.71
C ASP A 215 10.82 21.58 9.56
N ARG A 216 11.94 21.69 10.28
CA ARG A 216 12.88 22.83 10.20
C ARG A 216 14.18 22.35 9.55
N GLY A 217 14.05 21.84 8.34
CA GLY A 217 15.15 21.30 7.56
C GLY A 217 15.73 22.29 6.56
N VAL A 218 16.48 21.74 5.61
CA VAL A 218 17.12 22.50 4.54
C VAL A 218 16.12 23.14 3.56
N GLY A 219 14.87 22.69 3.57
CA GLY A 219 13.84 23.11 2.63
C GLY A 219 14.20 22.82 1.17
N MET A 220 13.39 23.35 0.26
CA MET A 220 13.50 23.16 -1.19
C MET A 220 13.23 24.47 -1.91
N ASP A 221 13.85 24.62 -3.09
CA ASP A 221 13.51 25.70 -4.01
C ASP A 221 12.35 25.30 -4.94
N GLU A 222 11.86 26.25 -5.75
CA GLU A 222 10.71 26.03 -6.64
C GLU A 222 10.97 24.93 -7.69
N THR A 223 12.21 24.83 -8.20
CA THR A 223 12.57 23.84 -9.21
C THR A 223 12.65 22.43 -8.63
N GLU A 224 13.06 22.33 -7.37
CA GLU A 224 13.09 21.10 -6.60
C GLU A 224 11.66 20.66 -6.26
N LEU A 225 10.79 21.59 -5.81
CA LEU A 225 9.38 21.33 -5.51
C LEU A 225 8.60 20.73 -6.70
N LEU A 226 8.89 21.14 -7.92
CA LEU A 226 8.24 20.59 -9.11
C LEU A 226 8.57 19.11 -9.36
N LYS A 227 9.71 18.62 -8.83
CA LYS A 227 10.23 17.27 -9.08
C LYS A 227 10.08 16.31 -7.92
N ILE A 228 9.63 16.77 -6.75
CA ILE A 228 9.59 15.95 -5.53
C ILE A 228 8.70 14.71 -5.63
N TYR A 229 7.72 14.71 -6.51
CA TYR A 229 6.85 13.57 -6.78
C TYR A 229 7.40 12.63 -7.86
N GLU A 230 8.47 13.05 -8.57
CA GLU A 230 9.14 12.16 -9.50
C GLU A 230 9.81 11.02 -8.72
N ARG A 231 9.52 9.79 -9.10
CA ARG A 231 10.16 8.62 -8.48
C ARG A 231 11.67 8.71 -8.67
N TYR A 232 12.41 8.44 -7.60
CA TYR A 232 13.88 8.45 -7.53
C TYR A 232 14.53 9.84 -7.60
N TYR A 233 13.74 10.90 -7.55
CA TYR A 233 14.28 12.24 -7.40
C TYR A 233 14.79 12.45 -5.98
N GLN A 234 15.96 13.03 -5.84
CA GLN A 234 16.57 13.43 -4.58
C GLN A 234 17.28 14.77 -4.78
N VAL A 235 17.00 15.72 -3.91
CA VAL A 235 17.70 17.02 -3.86
C VAL A 235 19.18 16.82 -3.53
N ASP A 236 19.47 15.92 -2.57
CA ASP A 236 20.82 15.59 -2.13
C ASP A 236 21.08 14.08 -2.24
N LYS A 237 21.87 13.70 -3.24
CA LYS A 237 22.25 12.30 -3.49
C LYS A 237 23.25 11.72 -2.48
N SER A 238 23.84 12.57 -1.60
CA SER A 238 24.76 12.13 -0.56
C SER A 238 24.02 11.56 0.67
N LYS A 239 22.75 11.89 0.84
CA LYS A 239 21.92 11.41 1.94
C LYS A 239 21.27 10.08 1.60
N ASP A 240 21.36 9.11 2.51
CA ASP A 240 20.72 7.81 2.37
C ASP A 240 19.23 7.93 2.07
N GLY A 241 18.77 7.18 1.05
CA GLY A 241 17.37 7.14 0.66
C GLY A 241 17.22 6.77 -0.81
N LYS A 242 16.01 6.45 -1.23
CA LYS A 242 15.72 5.91 -2.58
C LYS A 242 14.96 6.89 -3.47
N GLY A 243 14.54 8.05 -2.94
CA GLY A 243 13.74 9.02 -3.69
C GLY A 243 12.34 8.51 -4.10
N ILE A 244 11.78 7.55 -3.34
CA ILE A 244 10.47 6.92 -3.63
C ILE A 244 9.40 7.39 -2.63
N GLY A 245 9.79 7.83 -1.44
CA GLY A 245 8.88 8.07 -0.32
C GLY A 245 7.74 9.04 -0.67
N LEU A 246 8.04 10.22 -1.23
CA LEU A 246 7.00 11.20 -1.58
C LEU A 246 6.14 10.77 -2.78
N ALA A 247 6.68 9.99 -3.70
CA ALA A 247 5.88 9.39 -4.78
C ALA A 247 4.86 8.38 -4.24
N LEU A 248 5.22 7.58 -3.22
CA LEU A 248 4.30 6.68 -2.51
C LEU A 248 3.25 7.46 -1.72
N VAL A 249 3.65 8.52 -1.02
CA VAL A 249 2.73 9.43 -0.33
C VAL A 249 1.70 9.99 -1.32
N LYS A 250 2.14 10.49 -2.47
CA LYS A 250 1.25 11.03 -3.51
C LYS A 250 0.30 9.95 -4.05
N SER A 251 0.81 8.74 -4.35
CA SER A 251 -0.03 7.63 -4.85
C SER A 251 -1.13 7.26 -3.84
N TYR A 252 -0.80 7.16 -2.56
CA TYR A 252 -1.78 6.88 -1.50
C TYR A 252 -2.82 8.02 -1.38
N CYS A 253 -2.36 9.26 -1.40
CA CYS A 253 -3.25 10.43 -1.35
C CYS A 253 -4.24 10.45 -2.54
N ASP A 254 -3.78 10.12 -3.75
CA ASP A 254 -4.64 10.07 -4.93
C ASP A 254 -5.68 8.93 -4.83
N GLU A 255 -5.29 7.77 -4.29
CA GLU A 255 -6.18 6.62 -4.08
C GLU A 255 -7.28 6.90 -3.06
N GLU A 256 -6.94 7.54 -1.93
CA GLU A 256 -7.88 7.88 -0.86
C GLU A 256 -8.54 9.25 -1.04
N MET A 257 -8.31 9.91 -2.18
CA MET A 257 -8.82 11.26 -2.50
C MET A 257 -8.41 12.31 -1.45
N ILE A 258 -7.22 12.17 -0.88
CA ILE A 258 -6.61 13.14 0.04
C ILE A 258 -5.91 14.22 -0.77
N ASN A 259 -6.28 15.49 -0.57
CA ASN A 259 -5.53 16.57 -1.17
C ASN A 259 -4.25 16.84 -0.37
N ILE A 260 -3.10 16.72 -1.02
CA ILE A 260 -1.78 16.98 -0.44
C ILE A 260 -1.22 18.31 -0.97
N GLU A 261 -0.81 19.17 -0.06
CA GLU A 261 -0.09 20.42 -0.35
C GLU A 261 1.28 20.39 0.33
N ILE A 262 2.34 20.77 -0.42
CA ILE A 262 3.69 20.90 0.13
C ILE A 262 4.17 22.31 -0.05
N LYS A 263 4.50 22.98 1.08
CA LYS A 263 5.13 24.29 1.13
C LYS A 263 6.54 24.13 1.66
N SER A 264 7.53 24.59 0.92
CA SER A 264 8.93 24.53 1.35
C SER A 264 9.65 25.82 0.98
N VAL A 265 10.54 26.24 1.84
CA VAL A 265 11.41 27.38 1.63
C VAL A 265 12.82 26.98 1.99
N LYS A 266 13.77 27.22 1.09
CA LYS A 266 15.18 26.90 1.31
C LYS A 266 15.69 27.47 2.62
N ASP A 267 16.39 26.64 3.39
CA ASP A 267 16.95 26.95 4.73
C ASP A 267 15.92 27.30 5.82
N ARG A 268 14.63 27.07 5.55
CA ARG A 268 13.56 27.27 6.55
C ARG A 268 12.82 25.99 6.92
N GLY A 269 12.75 25.03 5.99
CA GLY A 269 12.09 23.74 6.21
C GLY A 269 10.93 23.48 5.26
N THR A 270 10.13 22.45 5.58
CA THR A 270 9.02 21.99 4.75
C THR A 270 7.77 21.76 5.61
N ILE A 271 6.62 22.12 5.07
CA ILE A 271 5.30 21.80 5.63
C ILE A 271 4.55 20.93 4.62
N ILE A 272 4.13 19.75 5.05
CA ILE A 272 3.25 18.85 4.30
C ILE A 272 1.88 18.91 4.93
N SER A 273 0.86 19.30 4.18
CA SER A 273 -0.52 19.41 4.61
C SER A 273 -1.39 18.41 3.86
N LEU A 274 -2.14 17.60 4.60
CA LEU A 274 -3.04 16.55 4.11
C LEU A 274 -4.48 16.91 4.49
N ASN A 275 -5.33 17.16 3.51
CA ASN A 275 -6.74 17.41 3.75
C ASN A 275 -7.50 16.08 3.85
N LEU A 276 -7.94 15.73 5.05
CA LEU A 276 -8.58 14.46 5.39
C LEU A 276 -10.11 14.53 5.37
N SER A 277 -10.71 15.60 4.83
CA SER A 277 -12.16 15.79 4.84
C SER A 277 -12.93 14.65 4.19
N ASN A 278 -12.36 14.02 3.16
CA ASN A 278 -13.03 12.95 2.39
C ASN A 278 -13.01 11.58 3.09
N ILE A 279 -12.16 11.40 4.10
CA ILE A 279 -12.00 10.13 4.84
C ILE A 279 -12.35 10.26 6.32
N LYS A 280 -12.73 11.46 6.77
CA LYS A 280 -13.16 11.72 8.16
C LYS A 280 -14.61 11.25 8.37
N ILE A 281 -14.85 10.61 9.52
CA ILE A 281 -16.18 10.20 9.99
C ILE A 281 -16.63 11.11 11.15
#